data_27952f6de07c6c72266b4c9ca98b61de
#
_entry.id   27952f6de07c6c72266b4c9ca98b61de
#
_cell.length_a   1.000
_cell.length_b   1.000
_cell.length_c   1.000
_cell.angle_alpha   90.00
_cell.angle_beta   90.00
_cell.angle_gamma   90.00
#
_symmetry.space_group_name_H-M   'P 1'
#
loop_
_entity.id
_entity.type
_entity.pdbx_description
1 polymer ?
#
loop_
_entity_poly.entity_id
_entity_poly.type
_entity_poly.pdbx_seq_one_letter_code
_entity_poly.pdbx_strand_id
1 'polypeptide(L)' 'MDLAVIYHKANILIAQTYGITGVPEKGYVIVTVNNVRYIVYFYKIESGWNIEKVEECL' A
#
# COMPACT_ATOMS: atom_id res chain seq x y z
N MET A 1 4.67 7.06 13.81
CA MET A 1 4.26 6.22 12.65
C MET A 1 5.46 5.40 12.19
N ASP A 2 5.33 4.10 12.15
CA ASP A 2 6.40 3.22 11.68
C ASP A 2 6.19 2.94 10.18
N LEU A 3 6.81 3.76 9.36
CA LEU A 3 6.66 3.67 7.91
C LEU A 3 7.20 2.37 7.32
N ALA A 4 8.25 1.81 7.91
CA ALA A 4 8.80 0.56 7.40
C ALA A 4 7.80 -0.59 7.53
N VAL A 5 7.12 -0.69 8.66
CA VAL A 5 6.09 -1.71 8.89
C VAL A 5 4.89 -1.48 7.99
N ILE A 6 4.46 -0.21 7.87
CA ILE A 6 3.32 0.15 7.02
C ILE A 6 3.60 -0.21 5.56
N TYR A 7 4.78 0.16 5.05
CA TYR A 7 5.17 -0.15 3.68
C TYR A 7 5.24 -1.65 3.43
N HIS A 8 5.81 -2.39 4.37
CA HIS A 8 5.93 -3.85 4.23
C HIS A 8 4.54 -4.50 4.13
N LYS A 9 3.64 -4.14 5.04
CA LYS A 9 2.28 -4.67 5.03
C LYS A 9 1.51 -4.25 3.77
N ALA A 10 1.68 -3.00 3.35
CA ALA A 10 1.02 -2.50 2.14
C ALA A 10 1.49 -3.26 0.90
N ASN A 11 2.78 -3.48 0.77
CA ASN A 11 3.33 -4.21 -0.37
C ASN A 11 2.80 -5.64 -0.43
N ILE A 12 2.72 -6.33 0.71
CA ILE A 12 2.15 -7.68 0.76
C ILE A 12 0.69 -7.64 0.32
N LEU A 13 -0.07 -6.67 0.82
CA LEU A 13 -1.50 -6.57 0.53
C LEU A 13 -1.76 -6.25 -0.94
N ILE A 14 -0.97 -5.35 -1.52
CA ILE A 14 -1.08 -5.03 -2.96
C ILE A 14 -0.80 -6.28 -3.79
N ALA A 15 0.28 -6.99 -3.46
CA ALA A 15 0.65 -8.21 -4.17
C ALA A 15 -0.44 -9.28 -4.06
N GLN A 16 -1.04 -9.44 -2.89
CA GLN A 16 -2.10 -10.42 -2.69
C GLN A 16 -3.39 -10.03 -3.41
N THR A 17 -3.69 -8.75 -3.44
CA THR A 17 -4.95 -8.26 -4.03
C THR A 17 -4.91 -8.27 -5.55
N TYR A 18 -3.82 -7.84 -6.14
CA TYR A 18 -3.74 -7.62 -7.59
C TYR A 18 -2.79 -8.55 -8.32
N GLY A 19 -1.79 -9.07 -7.62
CA GLY A 19 -0.69 -9.75 -8.26
C GLY A 19 0.23 -8.76 -8.97
N ILE A 20 1.29 -9.26 -9.58
CA ILE A 20 2.30 -8.40 -10.22
C ILE A 20 1.75 -7.73 -11.47
N THR A 21 0.90 -8.45 -12.22
CA THR A 21 0.41 -7.96 -13.52
C THR A 21 -0.93 -7.26 -13.45
N GLY A 22 -1.64 -7.35 -12.32
CA GLY A 22 -2.97 -6.80 -12.18
C GLY A 22 -3.05 -5.46 -11.46
N VAL A 23 -1.91 -4.82 -11.18
CA VAL A 23 -1.88 -3.56 -10.44
C VAL A 23 -2.48 -2.44 -11.28
N PRO A 24 -3.47 -1.69 -10.73
CA PRO A 24 -4.04 -0.55 -11.45
C PRO A 24 -3.05 0.61 -11.51
N GLU A 25 -3.29 1.57 -12.41
CA GLU A 25 -2.42 2.73 -12.54
C GLU A 25 -2.30 3.51 -11.23
N LYS A 26 -3.39 3.65 -10.50
CA LYS A 26 -3.44 4.28 -9.18
C LYS A 26 -4.39 3.52 -8.30
N GLY A 27 -4.09 3.46 -7.02
CA GLY A 27 -4.97 2.79 -6.08
C GLY A 27 -4.55 3.05 -4.64
N TYR A 28 -5.22 2.37 -3.74
CA TYR A 28 -4.88 2.43 -2.33
C TYR A 28 -5.19 1.09 -1.67
N VAL A 29 -4.53 0.88 -0.54
CA VAL A 29 -4.86 -0.24 0.36
C VAL A 29 -4.93 0.30 1.78
N ILE A 30 -5.68 -0.39 2.63
CA ILE A 30 -5.80 -0.02 4.04
C ILE A 30 -5.01 -1.03 4.86
N VAL A 31 -4.11 -0.50 5.67
CA VAL A 31 -3.21 -1.29 6.52
C VAL A 31 -3.49 -0.93 7.97
N THR A 32 -3.55 -1.94 8.83
CA THR A 32 -3.73 -1.73 10.27
C THR A 32 -2.44 -2.10 11.01
N VAL A 33 -1.92 -1.14 11.78
CA VAL A 33 -0.74 -1.34 12.61
C VAL A 33 -1.06 -0.81 14.00
N ASN A 34 -0.92 -1.66 15.03
CA ASN A 34 -1.20 -1.28 16.43
C ASN A 34 -2.59 -0.65 16.59
N ASN A 35 -3.59 -1.25 15.97
CA ASN A 35 -4.98 -0.80 16.01
C ASN A 35 -5.24 0.55 15.35
N VAL A 36 -4.28 1.08 14.61
CA VAL A 36 -4.44 2.31 13.84
C VAL A 36 -4.49 1.95 12.36
N ARG A 37 -5.47 2.49 11.65
CA ARG A 37 -5.62 2.25 10.21
C ARG A 37 -4.95 3.36 9.42
N TYR A 38 -4.28 2.94 8.35
CA TYR A 38 -3.61 3.85 7.43
C TYR A 38 -4.07 3.56 6.02
N ILE A 39 -4.28 4.62 5.24
CA ILE A 39 -4.52 4.49 3.80
C ILE A 39 -3.17 4.68 3.12
N VAL A 40 -2.79 3.68 2.33
CA VAL A 40 -1.53 3.71 1.60
C VAL A 40 -1.85 3.84 0.13
N TYR A 41 -1.52 4.99 -0.45
CA TYR A 41 -1.74 5.26 -1.86
C TYR A 41 -0.54 4.79 -2.67
N PHE A 42 -0.80 4.16 -3.80
CA PHE A 42 0.25 3.66 -4.65
C PHE A 42 -0.08 3.94 -6.12
N TYR A 43 0.93 3.84 -6.96
CA TYR A 43 0.77 3.98 -8.40
C TYR A 43 1.65 2.95 -9.10
N LYS A 44 1.19 2.57 -10.29
CA LYS A 44 1.88 1.57 -11.10
C LYS A 44 3.12 2.16 -11.75
N ILE A 45 4.19 1.34 -11.75
CA ILE A 45 5.40 1.62 -12.52
C ILE A 45 5.67 0.41 -13.41
N GLU A 46 6.67 0.51 -14.26
CA GLU A 46 6.98 -0.55 -15.21
C GLU A 46 7.30 -1.88 -14.52
N SER A 47 8.01 -1.85 -13.41
CA SER A 47 8.45 -3.04 -12.69
C SER A 47 7.59 -3.40 -11.50
N GLY A 48 6.39 -2.82 -11.39
CA GLY A 48 5.51 -3.10 -10.26
C GLY A 48 4.73 -1.87 -9.82
N TRP A 49 5.00 -1.39 -8.63
CA TRP A 49 4.33 -0.20 -8.07
C TRP A 49 5.23 0.51 -7.07
N ASN A 50 4.94 1.80 -6.86
CA ASN A 50 5.56 2.60 -5.81
C ASN A 50 4.50 3.16 -4.90
N ILE A 51 4.83 3.30 -3.62
CA ILE A 51 3.96 3.96 -2.66
C ILE A 51 4.11 5.47 -2.82
N GLU A 52 2.99 6.15 -2.99
CA GLU A 52 2.95 7.61 -3.17
C GLU A 52 2.93 8.33 -1.84
N LYS A 53 2.01 7.94 -0.95
CA LYS A 53 1.87 8.56 0.36
C LYS A 53 1.10 7.66 1.31
N VAL A 54 1.20 7.96 2.60
CA VAL A 54 0.48 7.26 3.66
C VAL A 54 -0.28 8.31 4.47
N GLU A 55 -1.56 8.05 4.73
CA GLU A 55 -2.37 8.90 5.58
C GLU A 55 -2.99 8.07 6.70
N GLU A 56 -3.02 8.62 7.91
CA GLU A 56 -3.70 7.97 9.00
C GLU A 56 -5.21 8.13 8.85
N CYS A 57 -5.93 7.03 9.04
CA CYS A 57 -7.39 7.01 8.94
C CYS A 57 -7.96 7.29 10.33
N LEU A 58 -8.52 8.44 10.53
CA LEU A 58 -9.10 8.84 11.83
C LEU A 58 -10.55 8.41 11.98
#